data_8f057b2dad6dcfdc221822357db7b1df
#
_entry.id   8f057b2dad6dcfdc221822357db7b1df
#
_cell.length_a   1.000
_cell.length_b   1.000
_cell.length_c   1.000
_cell.angle_alpha   90.00
_cell.angle_beta   90.00
_cell.angle_gamma   90.00
#
_symmetry.space_group_name_H-M   'P 1'
#
loop_
_entity.id
_entity.type
_entity.pdbx_description
1 polymer ?
#
loop_
_entity_poly.entity_id
_entity_poly.type
_entity_poly.pdbx_seq_one_letter_code
_entity_poly.pdbx_strand_id
1 'polypeptide(L)'
;MNLVITEAEIEKAKESWGNALIEISITFEERGIEAARKLASDAIDSVYGYGIGPVLFKPTMASGEQTFRPTKDGALAYFVGHSDEYPLDGGFGIKGWRKVVSETSECFIDGNIAMWMGWVTFTAVS
;
A
#
# COMPACT_ATOMS: atom_id res chain seq x y z
N MET A 1 -28.81 7.05 -1.96
CA MET A 1 -27.45 6.82 -2.46
C MET A 1 -27.13 5.35 -2.43
N ASN A 2 -26.61 4.83 -3.52
CA ASN A 2 -26.26 3.44 -3.61
C ASN A 2 -24.81 3.23 -3.14
N LEU A 3 -24.63 2.38 -2.12
CA LEU A 3 -23.30 2.10 -1.55
C LEU A 3 -22.80 0.70 -1.91
N VAL A 4 -23.31 0.12 -2.99
CA VAL A 4 -22.87 -1.19 -3.44
C VAL A 4 -21.54 -1.06 -4.18
N ILE A 5 -20.56 -1.88 -3.75
CA ILE A 5 -19.25 -1.93 -4.40
C ILE A 5 -19.37 -2.77 -5.68
N THR A 6 -18.69 -2.36 -6.73
CA THR A 6 -18.64 -3.09 -8.00
C THR A 6 -17.26 -3.67 -8.24
N GLU A 7 -17.17 -4.69 -9.11
CA GLU A 7 -15.87 -5.24 -9.49
C GLU A 7 -14.97 -4.19 -10.15
N ALA A 8 -15.56 -3.26 -10.91
CA ALA A 8 -14.81 -2.18 -11.53
C ALA A 8 -14.14 -1.28 -10.48
N GLU A 9 -14.83 -1.01 -9.38
CA GLU A 9 -14.27 -0.21 -8.29
C GLU A 9 -13.11 -0.93 -7.60
N ILE A 10 -13.20 -2.26 -7.45
CA ILE A 10 -12.11 -3.06 -6.89
C ILE A 10 -10.88 -2.99 -7.80
N GLU A 11 -11.07 -3.16 -9.11
CA GLU A 11 -9.98 -3.10 -10.07
C GLU A 11 -9.32 -1.72 -10.07
N LYS A 12 -10.13 -0.66 -9.98
CA LYS A 12 -9.62 0.70 -9.91
C LYS A 12 -8.81 0.94 -8.63
N ALA A 13 -9.28 0.41 -7.50
CA ALA A 13 -8.56 0.53 -6.23
C ALA A 13 -7.20 -0.15 -6.29
N LYS A 14 -7.12 -1.33 -6.89
CA LYS A 14 -5.87 -2.05 -7.05
C LYS A 14 -4.90 -1.29 -7.96
N GLU A 15 -5.40 -0.75 -9.05
CA GLU A 15 -4.61 0.04 -9.98
C GLU A 15 -4.08 1.31 -9.30
N SER A 16 -4.91 2.00 -8.53
CA SER A 16 -4.49 3.20 -7.80
C SER A 16 -3.39 2.88 -6.78
N TRP A 17 -3.51 1.75 -6.09
CA TRP A 17 -2.50 1.32 -5.14
C TRP A 17 -1.15 1.06 -5.84
N GLY A 18 -1.19 0.33 -6.96
CA GLY A 18 0.02 0.02 -7.72
C GLY A 18 0.69 1.27 -8.28
N ASN A 19 -0.10 2.20 -8.81
CA ASN A 19 0.42 3.46 -9.35
C ASN A 19 1.03 4.32 -8.25
N ALA A 20 0.42 4.36 -7.06
CA ALA A 20 0.97 5.11 -5.93
C ALA A 20 2.34 4.55 -5.53
N LEU A 21 2.48 3.23 -5.51
CA LEU A 21 3.74 2.58 -5.16
C LEU A 21 4.85 2.94 -6.14
N ILE A 22 4.53 2.95 -7.44
CA ILE A 22 5.49 3.35 -8.48
C ILE A 22 5.90 4.81 -8.30
N GLU A 23 4.94 5.70 -8.05
CA GLU A 23 5.22 7.12 -7.83
C GLU A 23 6.10 7.35 -6.61
N ILE A 24 5.87 6.61 -5.53
CA ILE A 24 6.70 6.71 -4.32
C ILE A 24 8.14 6.32 -4.65
N SER A 25 8.34 5.23 -5.39
CA SER A 25 9.67 4.78 -5.79
C SER A 25 10.39 5.84 -6.63
N ILE A 26 9.71 6.38 -7.64
CA ILE A 26 10.29 7.40 -8.51
C ILE A 26 10.60 8.68 -7.73
N THR A 27 9.68 9.10 -6.87
CA THR A 27 9.86 10.30 -6.07
C THR A 27 11.07 10.16 -5.14
N PHE A 28 11.23 8.99 -4.53
CA PHE A 28 12.40 8.74 -3.69
C PHE A 28 13.70 8.89 -4.48
N GLU A 29 13.76 8.31 -5.67
CA GLU A 29 14.95 8.35 -6.51
C GLU A 29 15.29 9.77 -6.97
N GLU A 30 14.29 10.55 -7.31
CA GLU A 30 14.49 11.89 -7.86
C GLU A 30 14.57 12.99 -6.82
N ARG A 31 13.88 12.83 -5.68
CA ARG A 31 13.69 13.91 -4.73
C ARG A 31 14.00 13.56 -3.28
N GLY A 32 14.32 12.28 -3.00
CA GLY A 32 14.75 11.85 -1.68
C GLY A 32 13.64 11.43 -0.73
N ILE A 33 14.04 11.10 0.50
CA ILE A 33 13.16 10.46 1.47
C ILE A 33 12.01 11.37 1.96
N GLU A 34 12.26 12.66 2.16
CA GLU A 34 11.21 13.52 2.70
C GLU A 34 10.07 13.70 1.70
N ALA A 35 10.39 13.86 0.41
CA ALA A 35 9.37 13.94 -0.64
C ALA A 35 8.61 12.61 -0.77
N ALA A 36 9.33 11.49 -0.72
CA ALA A 36 8.71 10.17 -0.80
C ALA A 36 7.80 9.92 0.41
N ARG A 37 8.23 10.33 1.61
CA ARG A 37 7.43 10.16 2.83
C ARG A 37 6.12 10.94 2.73
N LYS A 38 6.18 12.18 2.26
CA LYS A 38 4.97 12.99 2.10
C LYS A 38 4.01 12.35 1.10
N LEU A 39 4.52 11.92 -0.04
CA LEU A 39 3.69 11.28 -1.05
C LEU A 39 3.08 9.99 -0.52
N ALA A 40 3.87 9.18 0.19
CA ALA A 40 3.38 7.94 0.79
C ALA A 40 2.32 8.21 1.85
N SER A 41 2.51 9.25 2.67
CA SER A 41 1.53 9.64 3.68
C SER A 41 0.19 10.00 3.05
N ASP A 42 0.23 10.80 1.98
CA ASP A 42 -0.98 11.20 1.27
C ASP A 42 -1.66 9.98 0.61
N ALA A 43 -0.87 9.08 0.03
CA ALA A 43 -1.39 7.86 -0.60
C ALA A 43 -2.06 6.95 0.42
N ILE A 44 -1.46 6.79 1.59
CA ILE A 44 -2.03 5.97 2.67
C ILE A 44 -3.37 6.56 3.12
N ASP A 45 -3.46 7.87 3.29
CA ASP A 45 -4.71 8.52 3.65
C ASP A 45 -5.80 8.28 2.60
N SER A 46 -5.42 8.21 1.34
CA SER A 46 -6.36 8.02 0.22
C SER A 46 -6.83 6.57 0.09
N VAL A 47 -5.97 5.60 0.40
CA VAL A 47 -6.20 4.19 0.09
C VAL A 47 -6.59 3.36 1.30
N TYR A 48 -6.08 3.70 2.48
CA TYR A 48 -6.31 2.93 3.70
C TYR A 48 -7.24 3.66 4.67
N GLY A 49 -7.99 2.91 5.45
CA GLY A 49 -8.98 3.46 6.36
C GLY A 49 -8.47 3.85 7.74
N TYR A 50 -7.22 4.27 7.87
CA TYR A 50 -6.66 4.63 9.18
C TYR A 50 -7.38 5.82 9.83
N GLY A 51 -8.00 6.68 9.05
CA GLY A 51 -8.80 7.78 9.59
C GLY A 51 -10.11 7.33 10.25
N ILE A 52 -10.54 6.10 9.95
CA ILE A 52 -11.76 5.53 10.51
C ILE A 52 -11.46 4.71 11.76
N GLY A 53 -10.35 3.99 11.77
CA GLY A 53 -9.98 3.13 12.87
C GLY A 53 -8.74 2.31 12.52
N PRO A 54 -8.42 1.27 13.30
CA PRO A 54 -7.28 0.43 12.98
C PRO A 54 -7.51 -0.31 11.67
N VAL A 55 -6.45 -0.45 10.88
CA VAL A 55 -6.49 -1.22 9.64
C VAL A 55 -5.83 -2.58 9.89
N LEU A 56 -6.48 -3.64 9.46
CA LEU A 56 -5.98 -5.00 9.67
C LEU A 56 -4.93 -5.31 8.60
N PHE A 57 -3.78 -4.69 8.76
CA PHE A 57 -2.71 -4.74 7.77
C PHE A 57 -1.54 -5.58 8.28
N LYS A 58 -1.26 -6.65 7.56
CA LYS A 58 -0.05 -7.46 7.74
C LYS A 58 0.77 -7.31 6.46
N PRO A 59 1.76 -6.41 6.44
CA PRO A 59 2.60 -6.23 5.25
C PRO A 59 3.34 -7.52 4.89
N THR A 60 3.53 -7.73 3.59
CA THR A 60 4.13 -8.96 3.08
C THR A 60 5.49 -9.26 3.70
N MET A 61 6.33 -8.25 3.85
CA MET A 61 7.71 -8.43 4.32
C MET A 61 7.90 -8.17 5.82
N ALA A 62 6.84 -7.78 6.53
CA ALA A 62 6.94 -7.53 7.96
C ALA A 62 6.97 -8.83 8.74
N SER A 63 7.79 -8.88 9.78
CA SER A 63 7.94 -10.07 10.62
C SER A 63 8.32 -9.69 12.05
N GLY A 64 8.30 -10.67 12.94
CA GLY A 64 8.67 -10.45 14.34
C GLY A 64 7.58 -9.73 15.12
N GLU A 65 7.99 -8.93 16.09
CA GLU A 65 7.06 -8.24 16.97
C GLU A 65 6.21 -7.19 16.27
N GLN A 66 6.71 -6.64 15.16
CA GLN A 66 6.02 -5.59 14.42
C GLN A 66 5.43 -6.11 13.11
N THR A 67 4.93 -7.33 13.12
CA THR A 67 4.33 -7.98 11.95
C THR A 67 3.06 -7.27 11.50
N PHE A 68 2.27 -6.76 12.44
CA PHE A 68 0.98 -6.13 12.13
C PHE A 68 1.08 -4.61 12.27
N ARG A 69 0.43 -3.91 11.36
CA ARG A 69 0.52 -2.45 11.30
C ARG A 69 -0.87 -1.81 11.39
N PRO A 70 -1.48 -1.79 12.58
CA PRO A 70 -2.83 -1.25 12.75
C PRO A 70 -2.90 0.27 12.73
N THR A 71 -1.75 0.97 12.76
CA THR A 71 -1.70 2.43 12.74
C THR A 71 -1.03 2.95 11.48
N LYS A 72 -1.36 4.19 11.12
CA LYS A 72 -0.77 4.84 9.96
C LYS A 72 0.75 4.93 10.04
N ASP A 73 1.29 5.25 11.22
CA ASP A 73 2.74 5.36 11.40
C ASP A 73 3.44 4.05 11.05
N GLY A 74 2.85 2.92 11.46
CA GLY A 74 3.40 1.61 11.13
C GLY A 74 3.35 1.31 9.65
N ALA A 75 2.27 1.71 8.97
CA ALA A 75 2.15 1.53 7.53
C ALA A 75 3.14 2.41 6.78
N LEU A 76 3.26 3.68 7.18
CA LEU A 76 4.19 4.62 6.54
C LEU A 76 5.63 4.13 6.67
N ALA A 77 6.03 3.67 7.85
CA ALA A 77 7.36 3.12 8.06
C ALA A 77 7.62 1.93 7.14
N TYR A 78 6.64 1.07 6.96
CA TYR A 78 6.79 -0.07 6.06
C TYR A 78 7.07 0.37 4.63
N PHE A 79 6.35 1.37 4.13
CA PHE A 79 6.48 1.77 2.73
C PHE A 79 7.73 2.60 2.43
N VAL A 80 8.20 3.42 3.36
CA VAL A 80 9.35 4.30 3.07
C VAL A 80 10.57 4.03 3.93
N GLY A 81 10.47 3.23 4.96
CA GLY A 81 11.59 2.95 5.86
C GLY A 81 12.05 4.19 6.60
N HIS A 82 13.34 4.23 6.94
CA HIS A 82 13.97 5.38 7.61
C HIS A 82 13.29 5.76 8.93
N SER A 83 12.79 4.76 9.66
CA SER A 83 12.10 4.96 10.94
C SER A 83 12.84 4.27 12.07
N ASP A 84 13.17 5.01 13.12
CA ASP A 84 13.81 4.43 14.30
C ASP A 84 12.85 3.53 15.08
N GLU A 85 11.55 3.77 14.99
CA GLU A 85 10.55 2.95 15.67
C GLU A 85 10.34 1.61 14.99
N TYR A 86 10.68 1.51 13.70
CA TYR A 86 10.54 0.29 12.92
C TYR A 86 11.86 -0.03 12.22
N PRO A 87 12.89 -0.41 13.00
CA PRO A 87 14.25 -0.52 12.46
C PRO A 87 14.45 -1.62 11.42
N LEU A 88 13.54 -2.60 11.34
CA LEU A 88 13.66 -3.67 10.36
C LEU A 88 13.06 -3.31 8.99
N ASP A 89 12.37 -2.16 8.89
CA ASP A 89 11.76 -1.76 7.64
C ASP A 89 12.76 -1.09 6.71
N GLY A 90 12.96 -1.69 5.54
CA GLY A 90 13.84 -1.13 4.52
C GLY A 90 13.12 -0.23 3.52
N GLY A 91 11.80 -0.11 3.64
CA GLY A 91 11.00 0.69 2.72
C GLY A 91 10.55 -0.09 1.49
N PHE A 92 9.43 -0.81 1.63
CA PHE A 92 8.92 -1.59 0.50
C PHE A 92 8.58 -0.70 -0.71
N GLY A 93 8.14 0.53 -0.47
CA GLY A 93 7.74 1.45 -1.53
C GLY A 93 8.87 2.17 -2.25
N ILE A 94 10.11 2.05 -1.75
CA ILE A 94 11.27 2.75 -2.33
C ILE A 94 12.28 1.79 -2.97
N LYS A 95 11.80 0.65 -3.45
CA LYS A 95 12.67 -0.39 -4.03
C LYS A 95 12.77 -0.29 -5.56
N GLY A 96 12.46 0.85 -6.13
CA GLY A 96 12.60 1.07 -7.57
C GLY A 96 11.51 0.45 -8.42
N TRP A 97 10.30 0.37 -7.90
CA TRP A 97 9.19 -0.23 -8.64
C TRP A 97 8.84 0.58 -9.89
N ARG A 98 8.61 -0.11 -10.99
CA ARG A 98 8.24 0.51 -12.29
C ARG A 98 6.97 -0.07 -12.86
N LYS A 99 6.57 -1.27 -12.41
CA LYS A 99 5.36 -1.90 -12.89
C LYS A 99 4.75 -2.73 -11.76
N VAL A 100 3.46 -2.56 -11.53
CA VAL A 100 2.71 -3.33 -10.53
C VAL A 100 1.46 -3.84 -11.22
N VAL A 101 1.33 -5.16 -11.33
CA VAL A 101 0.18 -5.80 -11.98
C VAL A 101 -0.55 -6.65 -10.97
N SER A 102 -1.84 -6.39 -10.79
CA SER A 102 -2.70 -7.16 -9.89
C SER A 102 -3.63 -8.05 -10.71
N GLU A 103 -3.73 -9.31 -10.31
CA GLU A 103 -4.64 -10.28 -10.94
C GLU A 103 -5.51 -10.88 -9.86
N THR A 104 -6.82 -10.74 -9.99
CA THR A 104 -7.76 -11.30 -9.03
C THR A 104 -8.03 -12.77 -9.34
N SER A 105 -7.83 -13.62 -8.34
CA SER A 105 -8.23 -15.03 -8.44
C SER A 105 -9.72 -15.15 -8.17
N GLU A 106 -10.19 -14.56 -7.09
CA GLU A 106 -11.61 -14.61 -6.71
C GLU A 106 -11.95 -13.38 -5.86
N CYS A 107 -13.19 -12.93 -5.97
CA CYS A 107 -13.66 -11.84 -5.12
C CYS A 107 -15.07 -12.14 -4.60
N PHE A 108 -15.39 -11.59 -3.46
CA PHE A 108 -16.71 -11.69 -2.84
C PHE A 108 -17.17 -10.28 -2.47
N ILE A 109 -18.34 -9.90 -2.96
CA ILE A 109 -18.91 -8.57 -2.70
C ILE A 109 -20.26 -8.76 -2.02
N ASP A 110 -20.45 -8.07 -0.90
CA ASP A 110 -21.71 -8.05 -0.18
C ASP A 110 -22.03 -6.60 0.19
N GLY A 111 -22.87 -5.95 -0.63
CA GLY A 111 -23.24 -4.56 -0.42
C GLY A 111 -22.03 -3.62 -0.50
N ASN A 112 -21.68 -3.02 0.62
CA ASN A 112 -20.56 -2.09 0.70
C ASN A 112 -19.28 -2.73 1.25
N ILE A 113 -19.22 -4.08 1.27
CA ILE A 113 -18.05 -4.81 1.70
C ILE A 113 -17.55 -5.65 0.53
N ALA A 114 -16.25 -5.67 0.32
CA ALA A 114 -15.64 -6.50 -0.71
C ALA A 114 -14.36 -7.12 -0.16
N MET A 115 -14.12 -8.37 -0.56
CA MET A 115 -12.88 -9.08 -0.25
C MET A 115 -12.41 -9.76 -1.51
N TRP A 116 -11.10 -9.82 -1.70
CA TRP A 116 -10.55 -10.52 -2.85
C TRP A 116 -9.18 -11.08 -2.52
N MET A 117 -8.79 -12.03 -3.33
CA MET A 117 -7.45 -12.59 -3.26
C MET A 117 -6.93 -12.79 -4.67
N GLY A 118 -5.62 -12.78 -4.79
CA GLY A 118 -4.99 -12.94 -6.09
C GLY A 118 -3.50 -12.74 -6.02
N TRP A 119 -2.95 -12.34 -7.14
CA TRP A 119 -1.51 -12.15 -7.30
C TRP A 119 -1.21 -10.69 -7.55
N VAL A 120 -0.09 -10.23 -7.01
CA VAL A 120 0.45 -8.91 -7.35
C VAL A 120 1.90 -9.15 -7.79
N THR A 121 2.21 -8.72 -9.00
CA THR A 121 3.55 -8.86 -9.57
C THR A 121 4.21 -7.49 -9.63
N PHE A 122 5.41 -7.40 -9.07
CA PHE A 122 6.18 -6.17 -9.00
C PHE A 122 7.40 -6.27 -9.90
N THR A 123 7.64 -5.24 -10.70
CA THR A 123 8.82 -5.16 -11.55
C THR A 123 9.62 -3.92 -11.14
N ALA A 124 10.88 -4.13 -10.78
CA ALA A 124 11.79 -3.06 -10.40
C ALA A 124 12.60 -2.59 -11.60
N VAL A 125 13.31 -1.48 -11.43
CA VAL A 125 14.13 -0.88 -12.47
C VAL A 125 15.34 -1.76 -12.85
N SER A 126 15.76 -2.63 -11.94
CA SER A 126 16.88 -3.53 -12.23
C SER A 126 16.75 -4.85 -11.49
#